data_65abcceb5689758a8d7ed27cea9e1a39
#
_entry.id   65abcceb5689758a8d7ed27cea9e1a39
#
_cell.length_a   1.000
_cell.length_b   1.000
_cell.length_c   1.000
_cell.angle_alpha   90.00
_cell.angle_beta   90.00
_cell.angle_gamma   90.00
#
_symmetry.space_group_name_H-M   'P 1'
#
loop_
_entity.id
_entity.type
_entity.pdbx_description
1 polymer ?
#
loop_
_entity_poly.entity_id
_entity_poly.type
_entity_poly.pdbx_seq_one_letter_code
_entity_poly.pdbx_strand_id
1 'polypeptide(L)'
;MKVMMFGLTTKQAEGGQTPPTEEALLAMHKFNEELQKAGVLLDLAGLTPTSRGVRVRYSGSKRTVIDGPFAEAKEVIAGYTLLEVKSLAEAVEWAKRAPLGLGAQDGDEPVVEIRPLFDPSEFDVPGEAEERAKGPGGKHGGA
;
A
#
# COMPACT_ATOMS: atom_id res chain seq x y z
N MET A 1 5.13 -5.79 15.53
CA MET A 1 5.50 -6.07 14.12
C MET A 1 4.78 -5.10 13.22
N LYS A 2 5.52 -4.42 12.41
CA LYS A 2 4.93 -3.54 11.40
C LYS A 2 4.79 -4.29 10.09
N VAL A 3 3.62 -4.17 9.48
CA VAL A 3 3.35 -4.78 8.18
C VAL A 3 2.71 -3.75 7.26
N MET A 4 2.94 -3.91 5.97
CA MET A 4 2.27 -3.10 4.97
C MET A 4 1.35 -4.00 4.16
N MET A 5 0.09 -3.56 4.04
CA MET A 5 -0.87 -4.20 3.15
C MET A 5 -0.99 -3.35 1.89
N PHE A 6 -0.88 -4.00 0.75
CA PHE A 6 -1.03 -3.34 -0.54
C PHE A 6 -2.30 -3.85 -1.21
N GLY A 7 -3.17 -2.93 -1.60
CA GLY A 7 -4.23 -3.27 -2.54
C GLY A 7 -3.64 -3.25 -3.94
N LEU A 8 -3.74 -4.36 -4.67
CA LEU A 8 -3.31 -4.40 -6.06
C LEU A 8 -4.44 -3.94 -6.96
N THR A 9 -4.11 -3.17 -7.98
CA THR A 9 -5.11 -2.58 -8.86
C THR A 9 -5.74 -3.63 -9.77
N THR A 10 -6.97 -3.34 -10.23
CA THR A 10 -7.62 -4.12 -11.26
C THR A 10 -7.43 -3.38 -12.60
N LYS A 11 -7.65 -4.07 -13.71
CA LYS A 11 -7.60 -3.45 -15.04
C LYS A 11 -8.52 -2.25 -15.13
N GLN A 12 -9.68 -2.35 -14.52
CA GLN A 12 -10.69 -1.31 -14.58
C GLN A 12 -10.29 -0.09 -13.76
N ALA A 13 -9.80 -0.31 -12.55
CA ALA A 13 -9.32 0.78 -11.71
C ALA A 13 -8.11 1.47 -12.33
N GLU A 14 -7.22 0.70 -12.96
CA GLU A 14 -6.05 1.25 -13.64
C GLU A 14 -6.45 2.08 -14.86
N GLY A 15 -7.49 1.68 -15.56
CA GLY A 15 -8.00 2.43 -16.70
C GLY A 15 -8.66 3.76 -16.31
N GLY A 16 -8.99 3.94 -15.05
CA GLY A 16 -9.60 5.17 -14.58
C GLY A 16 -11.00 5.43 -15.12
N GLN A 17 -11.64 4.40 -15.68
CA GLN A 17 -12.91 4.56 -16.38
C GLN A 17 -14.14 4.44 -15.47
N THR A 18 -13.97 3.82 -14.32
CA THR A 18 -15.08 3.61 -13.39
C THR A 18 -14.67 4.07 -12.01
N PRO A 19 -15.25 5.17 -11.52
CA PRO A 19 -14.97 5.60 -10.15
C PRO A 19 -15.56 4.59 -9.15
N PRO A 20 -15.00 4.53 -7.93
CA PRO A 20 -15.56 3.71 -6.87
C PRO A 20 -17.02 4.09 -6.60
N THR A 21 -17.86 3.11 -6.28
CA THR A 21 -19.24 3.38 -5.89
C THR A 21 -19.26 4.04 -4.50
N GLU A 22 -20.34 4.75 -4.21
CA GLU A 22 -20.55 5.33 -2.88
C GLU A 22 -20.52 4.24 -1.81
N GLU A 23 -21.16 3.11 -2.10
CA GLU A 23 -21.18 1.96 -1.19
C GLU A 23 -19.77 1.46 -0.89
N ALA A 24 -18.92 1.33 -1.90
CA ALA A 24 -17.54 0.89 -1.72
C ALA A 24 -16.73 1.89 -0.90
N LEU A 25 -16.91 3.19 -1.15
CA LEU A 25 -16.22 4.23 -0.39
C LEU A 25 -16.63 4.24 1.07
N LEU A 26 -17.92 4.10 1.35
CA LEU A 26 -18.43 4.06 2.72
C LEU A 26 -17.93 2.81 3.46
N ALA A 27 -17.93 1.66 2.78
CA ALA A 27 -17.44 0.42 3.38
C ALA A 27 -15.94 0.52 3.70
N MET A 28 -15.15 1.12 2.82
CA MET A 28 -13.73 1.32 3.06
C MET A 28 -13.49 2.27 4.23
N HIS A 29 -14.24 3.36 4.29
CA HIS A 29 -14.17 4.31 5.39
C HIS A 29 -14.46 3.64 6.72
N LYS A 30 -15.50 2.81 6.77
CA LYS A 30 -15.88 2.06 7.96
C LYS A 30 -14.77 1.08 8.37
N PHE A 31 -14.18 0.39 7.40
CA PHE A 31 -13.08 -0.52 7.68
C PHE A 31 -11.87 0.21 8.27
N ASN A 32 -11.54 1.37 7.71
CA ASN A 32 -10.44 2.19 8.21
C ASN A 32 -10.70 2.67 9.63
N GLU A 33 -11.94 3.02 9.95
CA GLU A 33 -12.33 3.37 11.33
C GLU A 33 -12.14 2.20 12.28
N GLU A 34 -12.46 0.99 11.85
CA GLU A 34 -12.27 -0.21 12.68
C GLU A 34 -10.79 -0.44 12.98
N LEU A 35 -9.93 -0.27 11.98
CA LEU A 35 -8.48 -0.36 12.17
C LEU A 35 -7.99 0.69 13.16
N GLN A 36 -8.50 1.90 13.04
CA GLN A 36 -8.13 3.00 13.92
C GLN A 36 -8.58 2.74 15.36
N LYS A 37 -9.82 2.30 15.54
CA LYS A 37 -10.35 1.98 16.86
C LYS A 37 -9.61 0.82 17.53
N ALA A 38 -9.15 -0.14 16.73
CA ALA A 38 -8.35 -1.25 17.25
C ALA A 38 -6.92 -0.83 17.59
N GLY A 39 -6.52 0.38 17.23
CA GLY A 39 -5.20 0.90 17.53
C GLY A 39 -4.08 0.30 16.67
N VAL A 40 -4.42 -0.33 15.56
CA VAL A 40 -3.43 -0.98 14.69
C VAL A 40 -3.03 -0.14 13.49
N LEU A 41 -3.79 0.90 13.17
CA LEU A 41 -3.54 1.72 11.99
C LEU A 41 -2.44 2.73 12.23
N LEU A 42 -1.38 2.70 11.43
CA LEU A 42 -0.30 3.67 11.47
C LEU A 42 -0.41 4.70 10.35
N ASP A 43 -0.75 4.27 9.14
CA ASP A 43 -0.86 5.15 7.98
C ASP A 43 -1.64 4.45 6.89
N LEU A 44 -2.22 5.21 5.98
CA LEU A 44 -2.85 4.67 4.78
C LEU A 44 -2.93 5.74 3.69
N ALA A 45 -2.93 5.29 2.44
CA ALA A 45 -3.16 6.17 1.31
C ALA A 45 -3.61 5.37 0.09
N GLY A 46 -4.42 6.00 -0.75
CA GLY A 46 -4.73 5.49 -2.07
C GLY A 46 -3.79 6.11 -3.09
N LEU A 47 -3.50 5.37 -4.15
CA LEU A 47 -2.67 5.84 -5.24
C LEU A 47 -3.52 6.04 -6.49
N THR A 48 -3.17 7.06 -7.26
CA THR A 48 -3.83 7.31 -8.54
C THR A 48 -3.39 6.27 -9.57
N PRO A 49 -4.14 6.11 -10.67
CA PRO A 49 -3.72 5.22 -11.76
C PRO A 49 -2.34 5.59 -12.29
N THR A 50 -1.63 4.62 -12.86
CA THR A 50 -0.26 4.82 -13.33
C THR A 50 -0.16 5.82 -14.48
N SER A 51 -1.27 6.12 -15.15
CA SER A 51 -1.30 7.18 -16.16
C SER A 51 -0.88 8.54 -15.60
N ARG A 52 -0.96 8.72 -14.29
CA ARG A 52 -0.54 9.95 -13.61
C ARG A 52 0.84 9.82 -12.95
N GLY A 53 1.50 8.69 -13.15
CA GLY A 53 2.79 8.42 -12.54
C GLY A 53 3.91 8.32 -13.55
N VAL A 54 5.12 8.20 -13.02
CA VAL A 54 6.34 8.02 -13.82
C VAL A 54 7.23 6.98 -13.15
N ARG A 55 8.09 6.36 -13.94
CA ARG A 55 9.16 5.51 -13.45
C ARG A 55 10.51 6.09 -13.86
N VAL A 56 11.51 5.93 -13.02
CA VAL A 56 12.89 6.26 -13.36
C VAL A 56 13.66 4.95 -13.42
N ARG A 57 14.21 4.65 -14.59
CA ARG A 57 15.01 3.44 -14.80
C ARG A 57 16.48 3.77 -14.70
N TYR A 58 17.19 2.95 -13.95
CA TYR A 58 18.63 3.09 -13.73
C TYR A 58 19.38 2.09 -14.61
N SER A 59 20.29 2.56 -15.42
CA SER A 59 21.15 1.69 -16.22
C SER A 59 22.56 2.29 -16.17
N GLY A 60 23.39 1.72 -15.30
CA GLY A 60 24.70 2.31 -15.00
C GLY A 60 24.54 3.71 -14.43
N SER A 61 25.23 4.69 -15.05
CA SER A 61 25.05 6.10 -14.67
C SER A 61 23.88 6.78 -15.35
N LYS A 62 23.22 6.07 -16.26
CA LYS A 62 22.09 6.62 -17.03
C LYS A 62 20.79 6.53 -16.25
N ARG A 63 19.97 7.56 -16.34
CA ARG A 63 18.65 7.62 -15.76
C ARG A 63 17.65 7.91 -16.85
N THR A 64 16.61 7.09 -16.96
CA THR A 64 15.57 7.26 -17.98
C THR A 64 14.23 7.42 -17.29
N VAL A 65 13.50 8.48 -17.63
CA VAL A 65 12.15 8.73 -17.13
C VAL A 65 11.15 8.10 -18.09
N ILE A 66 10.25 7.29 -17.56
CA ILE A 66 9.22 6.59 -18.33
C ILE A 66 7.87 7.02 -17.80
N ASP A 67 7.08 7.68 -18.64
CA ASP A 67 5.72 8.07 -18.26
C ASP A 67 4.79 6.86 -18.26
N GLY A 68 3.82 6.86 -17.32
CA GLY A 68 2.74 5.88 -17.36
C GLY A 68 1.80 6.12 -18.52
N PRO A 69 0.83 5.24 -18.74
CA PRO A 69 0.52 4.06 -17.92
C PRO A 69 1.49 2.90 -18.12
N PHE A 70 1.54 2.01 -17.10
CA PHE A 70 2.40 0.82 -17.14
C PHE A 70 1.54 -0.42 -17.42
N ALA A 71 2.11 -1.37 -18.17
CA ALA A 71 1.32 -2.40 -18.83
C ALA A 71 0.66 -3.46 -17.93
N GLU A 72 1.28 -3.78 -16.79
CA GLU A 72 0.82 -4.90 -15.97
C GLU A 72 0.01 -4.46 -14.76
N ALA A 73 -1.30 -4.29 -14.95
CA ALA A 73 -2.20 -3.82 -13.90
C ALA A 73 -2.15 -4.69 -12.65
N LYS A 74 -2.00 -6.00 -12.81
CA LYS A 74 -1.96 -6.93 -11.66
C LYS A 74 -0.78 -6.71 -10.72
N GLU A 75 0.25 -6.04 -11.19
CA GLU A 75 1.47 -5.79 -10.42
C GLU A 75 1.53 -4.37 -9.89
N VAL A 76 0.48 -3.59 -10.12
CA VAL A 76 0.44 -2.19 -9.74
C VAL A 76 -0.26 -2.02 -8.40
N ILE A 77 0.38 -1.29 -7.52
CA ILE A 77 -0.17 -1.01 -6.19
C ILE A 77 -1.20 0.12 -6.32
N ALA A 78 -2.42 -0.14 -5.86
CA ALA A 78 -3.50 0.85 -5.86
C ALA A 78 -3.57 1.66 -4.57
N GLY A 79 -2.95 1.16 -3.52
CA GLY A 79 -2.94 1.83 -2.24
C GLY A 79 -2.25 1.00 -1.18
N TYR A 80 -1.99 1.60 -0.03
CA TYR A 80 -1.34 0.89 1.05
C TYR A 80 -1.97 1.22 2.40
N THR A 81 -1.81 0.29 3.33
CA THR A 81 -2.18 0.47 4.73
C THR A 81 -1.02 -0.05 5.58
N LEU A 82 -0.49 0.79 6.43
CA LEU A 82 0.59 0.42 7.34
C LEU A 82 0.01 0.11 8.71
N LEU A 83 0.29 -1.09 9.20
CA LEU A 83 -0.27 -1.59 10.45
C LEU A 83 0.81 -1.97 11.44
N GLU A 84 0.51 -1.79 12.74
CA GLU A 84 1.23 -2.39 13.84
C GLU A 84 0.38 -3.54 14.39
N VAL A 85 0.86 -4.76 14.22
CA VAL A 85 0.13 -5.98 14.60
C VAL A 85 1.04 -6.91 15.40
N LYS A 86 0.44 -7.89 16.06
CA LYS A 86 1.20 -8.85 16.87
C LYS A 86 1.87 -9.92 16.03
N SER A 87 1.28 -10.24 14.88
CA SER A 87 1.76 -11.33 14.03
C SER A 87 1.26 -11.13 12.60
N LEU A 88 1.89 -11.85 11.67
CA LEU A 88 1.42 -11.89 10.30
C LEU A 88 0.01 -12.46 10.21
N ALA A 89 -0.31 -13.43 11.06
CA ALA A 89 -1.65 -14.02 11.11
C ALA A 89 -2.72 -12.98 11.46
N GLU A 90 -2.42 -12.07 12.37
CA GLU A 90 -3.35 -10.97 12.68
C GLU A 90 -3.56 -10.08 11.46
N ALA A 91 -2.49 -9.74 10.75
CA ALA A 91 -2.60 -8.94 9.53
C ALA A 91 -3.47 -9.62 8.46
N VAL A 92 -3.33 -10.93 8.32
CA VAL A 92 -4.16 -11.73 7.39
C VAL A 92 -5.64 -11.63 7.76
N GLU A 93 -5.96 -11.71 9.04
CA GLU A 93 -7.36 -11.59 9.47
C GLU A 93 -7.92 -10.20 9.18
N TRP A 94 -7.13 -9.15 9.35
CA TRP A 94 -7.55 -7.81 8.94
C TRP A 94 -7.76 -7.72 7.43
N ALA A 95 -6.83 -8.29 6.65
CA ALA A 95 -6.94 -8.27 5.19
C ALA A 95 -8.20 -8.96 4.68
N LYS A 96 -8.60 -10.06 5.33
CA LYS A 96 -9.83 -10.77 4.96
C LYS A 96 -11.08 -9.92 5.16
N ARG A 97 -11.03 -8.93 6.03
CA ARG A 97 -12.16 -8.04 6.32
C ARG A 97 -12.20 -6.81 5.42
N ALA A 98 -11.14 -6.57 4.67
CA ALA A 98 -11.09 -5.42 3.78
C ALA A 98 -12.16 -5.55 2.68
N PRO A 99 -12.98 -4.51 2.47
CA PRO A 99 -14.11 -4.59 1.54
C PRO A 99 -13.72 -4.33 0.09
N LEU A 100 -12.74 -5.07 -0.43
CA LEU A 100 -12.23 -4.87 -1.77
C LEU A 100 -13.10 -5.46 -2.87
N GLY A 101 -14.00 -6.38 -2.51
CA GLY A 101 -14.88 -7.01 -3.49
C GLY A 101 -16.08 -6.17 -3.89
N LEU A 102 -16.37 -5.10 -3.15
CA LEU A 102 -17.52 -4.26 -3.45
C LEU A 102 -17.28 -3.44 -4.71
N GLY A 103 -18.17 -3.59 -5.67
CA GLY A 103 -18.05 -2.91 -6.95
C GLY A 103 -17.07 -3.58 -7.91
N ALA A 104 -16.49 -4.71 -7.54
CA ALA A 104 -15.65 -5.47 -8.45
C ALA A 104 -16.49 -6.00 -9.60
N GLN A 105 -15.93 -5.94 -10.80
CA GLN A 105 -16.61 -6.43 -11.98
C GLN A 105 -16.35 -7.92 -12.18
N ASP A 106 -17.20 -8.56 -13.00
CA ASP A 106 -17.04 -9.95 -13.33
C ASP A 106 -15.64 -10.21 -13.90
N GLY A 107 -14.93 -11.18 -13.32
CA GLY A 107 -13.58 -11.51 -13.73
C GLY A 107 -12.49 -10.77 -12.99
N ASP A 108 -12.81 -9.75 -12.20
CA ASP A 108 -11.84 -9.10 -11.33
C ASP A 108 -11.69 -9.90 -10.04
N GLU A 109 -10.45 -10.15 -9.68
CA GLU A 109 -10.12 -10.79 -8.42
C GLU A 109 -9.21 -9.84 -7.63
N PRO A 110 -9.80 -8.97 -6.78
CA PRO A 110 -8.98 -8.09 -5.95
C PRO A 110 -8.02 -8.87 -5.07
N VAL A 111 -6.80 -8.36 -4.94
CA VAL A 111 -5.76 -9.00 -4.16
C VAL A 111 -5.19 -8.00 -3.18
N VAL A 112 -4.98 -8.46 -1.95
CA VAL A 112 -4.21 -7.73 -0.94
C VAL A 112 -2.91 -8.50 -0.73
N GLU A 113 -1.79 -7.81 -0.91
CA GLU A 113 -0.49 -8.36 -0.57
C GLU A 113 -0.06 -7.82 0.78
N ILE A 114 0.48 -8.68 1.62
CA ILE A 114 0.93 -8.30 2.96
C ILE A 114 2.42 -8.56 3.07
N ARG A 115 3.18 -7.53 3.46
CA ARG A 115 4.62 -7.65 3.61
C ARG A 115 5.08 -7.05 4.93
N PRO A 116 5.75 -7.84 5.78
CA PRO A 116 6.37 -7.28 6.97
C PRO A 116 7.47 -6.28 6.59
N LEU A 117 7.60 -5.22 7.37
CA LEU A 117 8.71 -4.30 7.23
C LEU A 117 9.97 -4.95 7.82
N PHE A 118 11.13 -4.56 7.29
CA PHE A 118 12.38 -4.90 7.94
C PHE A 118 12.41 -4.30 9.34
N ASP A 119 12.90 -5.07 10.28
CA ASP A 119 13.29 -4.54 11.58
C ASP A 119 14.70 -3.94 11.42
N PRO A 120 14.96 -2.74 11.97
CA PRO A 120 16.29 -2.15 11.85
C PRO A 120 17.43 -3.04 12.32
N SER A 121 17.16 -3.93 13.28
CA SER A 121 18.15 -4.88 13.78
C SER A 121 18.59 -5.93 12.77
N GLU A 122 17.82 -6.10 11.68
CA GLU A 122 18.16 -7.05 10.61
C GLU A 122 19.27 -6.52 9.70
N PHE A 123 19.57 -5.23 9.80
CA PHE A 123 20.65 -4.62 9.03
C PHE A 123 21.91 -4.58 9.92
N ASP A 124 22.92 -5.34 9.52
CA ASP A 124 24.15 -5.47 10.28
C ASP A 124 25.16 -4.35 9.97
N VAL A 125 24.70 -3.10 10.11
CA VAL A 125 25.50 -1.91 9.87
C VAL A 125 25.46 -1.04 11.12
N PRO A 126 26.56 -0.97 11.90
CA PRO A 126 26.60 -0.18 13.12
C PRO A 126 26.28 1.30 12.86
N GLY A 127 25.40 1.87 13.67
CA GLY A 127 24.99 3.27 13.57
C GLY A 127 23.84 3.52 12.63
N GLU A 128 23.78 2.86 11.48
CA GLU A 128 22.69 3.05 10.53
C GLU A 128 21.38 2.42 10.99
N ALA A 129 21.47 1.28 11.67
CA ALA A 129 20.28 0.62 12.20
C ALA A 129 19.57 1.51 13.20
N GLU A 130 20.33 2.23 14.03
CA GLU A 130 19.76 3.16 15.00
C GLU A 130 19.09 4.34 14.34
N GLU A 131 19.66 4.89 13.29
CA GLU A 131 19.04 5.97 12.52
C GLU A 131 17.74 5.52 11.87
N ARG A 132 17.72 4.32 11.33
CA ARG A 132 16.50 3.76 10.71
C ARG A 132 15.41 3.52 11.73
N ALA A 133 15.78 3.16 12.96
CA ALA A 133 14.82 2.99 14.03
C ALA A 133 14.07 4.29 14.36
N LYS A 134 14.75 5.43 14.22
CA LYS A 134 14.12 6.75 14.39
C LYS A 134 13.15 7.08 13.28
N GLY A 135 13.35 6.46 12.11
CA GLY A 135 12.46 6.54 10.98
C GLY A 135 12.32 7.91 10.34
N PRO A 136 11.70 7.96 9.16
CA PRO A 136 11.45 9.23 8.49
C PRO A 136 10.53 10.13 9.28
N GLY A 137 9.59 9.56 10.03
CA GLY A 137 8.61 10.32 10.80
C GLY A 137 9.23 11.27 11.81
N GLY A 138 10.34 10.87 12.43
CA GLY A 138 11.04 11.72 13.36
C GLY A 138 11.75 12.89 12.69
N LYS A 139 12.16 12.74 11.45
CA LYS A 139 12.88 13.76 10.69
C LYS A 139 11.95 14.58 9.80
N HIS A 140 10.83 14.03 9.43
CA HIS A 140 9.93 14.62 8.45
C HIS A 140 8.63 15.12 9.06
N GLY A 141 8.60 15.26 10.36
CA GLY A 141 7.42 15.81 11.02
C GLY A 141 7.01 17.18 10.51
N GLY A 142 7.93 17.89 9.91
CA GLY A 142 7.67 19.19 9.31
C GLY A 142 7.62 19.18 7.79
N ALA A 143 7.73 18.03 7.18
CA ALA A 143 7.80 17.98 5.72
C ALA A 143 6.43 17.77 5.09
#